data_cf150ab038d78e5b07cf9bb9d5a01f3e
#
_entry.id   cf150ab038d78e5b07cf9bb9d5a01f3e
#
_cell.length_a   1.000
_cell.length_b   1.000
_cell.length_c   1.000
_cell.angle_alpha   90.00
_cell.angle_beta   90.00
_cell.angle_gamma   90.00
#
_symmetry.space_group_name_H-M   'P 1'
#
loop_
_entity.id
_entity.type
_entity.pdbx_description
1 polymer ?
#
loop_
_entity_poly.entity_id
_entity_poly.type
_entity_poly.pdbx_seq_one_letter_code
_entity_poly.pdbx_strand_id
1 'polypeptide(L)' 'MKIQKIVSQNRRDFTAIYECEHCGATEAGSGYDDAYFHQNVIPEMKCKKCEKTAGDDYKALVPKYPPNAVL' A
#
# COMPACT_ATOMS: atom_id res chain seq x y z
N MET A 1 -7.82 1.28 0.01
CA MET A 1 -7.10 0.60 1.11
C MET A 1 -5.76 1.27 1.34
N LYS A 2 -5.20 1.08 2.51
CA LYS A 2 -3.89 1.63 2.88
C LYS A 2 -3.06 0.53 3.52
N ILE A 3 -1.74 0.73 3.59
CA ILE A 3 -0.87 -0.20 4.29
C ILE A 3 -1.02 0.03 5.80
N GLN A 4 -1.44 -1.00 6.52
CA GLN A 4 -1.49 -0.98 7.97
C GLN A 4 -0.09 -1.23 8.55
N LYS A 5 0.57 -2.28 8.05
CA LYS A 5 1.96 -2.57 8.41
C LYS A 5 2.60 -3.42 7.32
N ILE A 6 3.92 -3.33 7.20
CA ILE A 6 4.71 -4.18 6.33
C ILE A 6 5.18 -5.38 7.15
N VAL A 7 4.80 -6.59 6.72
CA VAL A 7 5.14 -7.83 7.42
C VAL A 7 6.57 -8.25 7.10
N SER A 8 6.94 -8.19 5.83
CA SER A 8 8.29 -8.52 5.38
C SER A 8 8.60 -7.75 4.10
N GLN A 9 9.88 -7.56 3.84
CA GLN A 9 10.33 -6.87 2.64
C GLN A 9 11.65 -7.45 2.18
N ASN A 10 11.75 -7.71 0.86
CA ASN A 10 12.97 -8.13 0.20
C ASN A 10 13.21 -7.17 -0.97
N ARG A 11 14.20 -6.29 -0.84
CA ARG A 11 14.43 -5.18 -1.79
C ARG A 11 13.18 -4.30 -1.86
N ARG A 12 12.56 -4.15 -3.04
CA ARG A 12 11.33 -3.38 -3.19
C ARG A 12 10.07 -4.22 -3.11
N ASP A 13 10.19 -5.54 -3.13
CA ASP A 13 9.05 -6.44 -2.96
C ASP A 13 8.70 -6.57 -1.48
N PHE A 14 7.44 -6.41 -1.14
CA PHE A 14 7.02 -6.55 0.25
C PHE A 14 5.70 -7.32 0.37
N THR A 15 5.47 -7.85 1.57
CA THR A 15 4.19 -8.38 2.00
C THR A 15 3.68 -7.50 3.12
N ALA A 16 2.43 -7.06 3.04
CA ALA A 16 1.87 -6.13 3.99
C ALA A 16 0.44 -6.50 4.34
N ILE A 17 -0.03 -5.95 5.45
CA ILE A 17 -1.44 -5.97 5.80
C ILE A 17 -2.04 -4.65 5.32
N TYR A 18 -3.02 -4.74 4.45
CA TYR A 18 -3.78 -3.59 3.97
C TYR A 18 -5.06 -3.44 4.79
N GLU A 19 -5.46 -2.21 5.02
CA GLU A 19 -6.67 -1.90 5.78
C GLU A 19 -7.54 -0.92 5.00
N CYS A 20 -8.85 -1.18 5.00
CA CYS A 20 -9.82 -0.25 4.42
C CYS A 20 -10.08 0.92 5.38
N GLU A 21 -9.93 2.15 4.89
CA GLU A 21 -10.17 3.35 5.68
C GLU A 21 -11.66 3.52 6.03
N HIS A 22 -12.55 2.87 5.29
CA HIS A 22 -13.99 3.07 5.43
C HIS A 22 -14.65 2.05 6.35
N CYS A 23 -14.32 0.77 6.20
CA CYS A 23 -14.97 -0.29 6.96
C CYS A 23 -14.03 -1.03 7.93
N GLY A 24 -12.75 -0.74 7.92
CA GLY A 24 -11.77 -1.37 8.80
C GLY A 24 -11.38 -2.80 8.43
N ALA A 25 -11.82 -3.30 7.29
CA ALA A 25 -11.44 -4.64 6.84
C ALA A 25 -9.94 -4.71 6.55
N THR A 26 -9.32 -5.82 6.91
CA THR A 26 -7.88 -6.03 6.66
C THR A 26 -7.67 -7.20 5.72
N GLU A 27 -6.58 -7.14 4.96
CA GLU A 27 -6.23 -8.19 4.00
C GLU A 27 -4.72 -8.23 3.82
N ALA A 28 -4.14 -9.42 3.84
CA ALA A 28 -2.72 -9.60 3.54
C ALA A 28 -2.51 -9.59 2.03
N GLY A 29 -1.46 -8.92 1.58
CA GLY A 29 -1.13 -8.88 0.16
C GLY A 29 0.30 -8.44 -0.07
N SER A 30 0.77 -8.58 -1.30
CA SER A 30 2.10 -8.14 -1.70
C SER A 30 2.05 -6.76 -2.34
N GLY A 31 3.22 -6.15 -2.49
CA GLY A 31 3.33 -4.87 -3.14
C GLY A 31 4.75 -4.58 -3.59
N TYR A 32 4.95 -3.43 -4.19
CA TYR A 32 6.24 -2.97 -4.67
C TYR A 32 6.54 -1.61 -4.06
N ASP A 33 7.70 -1.46 -3.43
CA ASP A 33 8.04 -0.29 -2.63
C ASP A 33 8.65 0.81 -3.51
N ASP A 34 7.84 1.43 -4.36
CA ASP A 34 8.25 2.60 -5.13
C ASP A 34 7.17 3.69 -5.06
N ALA A 35 7.55 4.89 -5.51
CA ALA A 35 6.66 6.03 -5.43
C ALA A 35 5.38 5.84 -6.27
N TYR A 36 5.50 5.23 -7.43
CA TYR A 36 4.34 4.98 -8.28
C TYR A 36 3.33 4.07 -7.58
N PHE A 37 3.81 2.98 -6.98
CA PHE A 37 2.94 2.03 -6.28
C PHE A 37 2.21 2.71 -5.13
N HIS A 38 2.94 3.44 -4.27
CA HIS A 38 2.35 4.11 -3.12
C HIS A 38 1.39 5.23 -3.51
N GLN A 39 1.67 5.96 -4.58
CA GLN A 39 0.87 7.11 -4.98
C GLN A 39 -0.29 6.77 -5.89
N ASN A 40 -0.18 5.70 -6.69
CA ASN A 40 -1.16 5.42 -7.74
C ASN A 40 -1.84 4.07 -7.60
N VAL A 41 -1.14 3.04 -7.16
CA VAL A 41 -1.72 1.70 -7.09
C VAL A 41 -2.51 1.50 -5.81
N ILE A 42 -1.91 1.79 -4.65
CA ILE A 42 -2.58 1.59 -3.36
C ILE A 42 -3.86 2.41 -3.22
N PRO A 43 -3.87 3.72 -3.57
CA PRO A 43 -5.12 4.49 -3.45
C PRO A 43 -6.26 4.00 -4.32
N GLU A 44 -5.96 3.28 -5.41
CA GLU A 44 -6.97 2.75 -6.31
C GLU A 44 -7.41 1.32 -5.96
N MET A 45 -6.82 0.71 -4.94
CA MET A 45 -7.23 -0.62 -4.49
C MET A 45 -8.62 -0.57 -3.87
N LYS A 46 -9.52 -1.44 -4.35
CA LYS A 46 -10.87 -1.53 -3.80
C LYS A 46 -10.92 -2.50 -2.64
N CYS A 47 -11.64 -2.10 -1.60
CA CYS A 47 -11.97 -3.00 -0.50
C CYS A 47 -12.99 -4.05 -0.99
N LYS A 48 -12.74 -5.32 -0.68
CA LYS A 48 -13.64 -6.40 -1.08
C LYS A 48 -14.97 -6.39 -0.35
N LYS A 49 -15.06 -5.70 0.79
CA LYS A 49 -16.29 -5.65 1.59
C LYS A 49 -17.17 -4.46 1.24
N CYS A 50 -16.60 -3.27 1.11
CA CYS A 50 -17.37 -2.06 0.85
C CYS A 50 -17.18 -1.52 -0.57
N GLU A 51 -16.25 -2.08 -1.33
CA GLU A 51 -15.95 -1.71 -2.72
C GLU A 51 -15.53 -0.26 -2.91
N LYS A 52 -15.02 0.37 -1.85
CA LYS A 52 -14.52 1.74 -1.91
C LYS A 52 -13.01 1.77 -2.04
N THR A 53 -12.53 2.80 -2.72
CA THR A 53 -11.10 3.09 -2.82
C THR A 53 -10.68 4.04 -1.71
N ALA A 54 -9.36 4.33 -1.61
CA ALA A 54 -8.87 5.32 -0.67
C ALA A 54 -9.51 6.68 -0.93
N GLY A 55 -9.85 7.39 0.14
CA GLY A 55 -10.43 8.72 0.03
C GLY A 55 -9.38 9.80 -0.18
N ASP A 56 -9.83 11.06 -0.17
CA ASP A 56 -8.96 12.21 -0.37
C ASP A 56 -7.93 12.39 0.76
N ASP A 57 -8.17 11.76 1.89
CA ASP A 57 -7.26 11.82 3.05
C ASP A 57 -6.06 10.89 2.91
N TYR A 58 -6.01 10.08 1.85
CA TYR A 58 -4.91 9.13 1.68
C TYR A 58 -3.58 9.86 1.54
N LYS A 59 -2.60 9.43 2.33
CA LYS A 59 -1.23 9.93 2.26
C LYS A 59 -0.32 8.79 1.81
N ALA A 60 0.32 8.97 0.66
CA ALA A 60 1.24 7.98 0.13
C ALA A 60 2.46 7.83 1.04
N LEU A 61 2.89 6.59 1.26
CA LEU A 61 4.13 6.33 1.99
C LEU A 61 5.34 6.63 1.12
N VAL A 62 6.45 6.94 1.77
CA VAL A 62 7.73 7.12 1.09
C VAL A 62 8.40 5.76 0.95
N PRO A 63 8.95 5.41 -0.24
CA PRO A 63 9.69 4.16 -0.40
C PRO A 63 10.87 4.07 0.58
N LYS A 64 11.15 2.86 1.04
CA LYS A 64 12.27 2.60 1.94
C LYS A 64 13.61 2.92 1.28
N TYR A 65 13.73 2.70 -0.02
CA TYR A 65 14.93 2.97 -0.81
C TYR A 65 14.69 4.17 -1.70
N PRO A 66 15.68 5.05 -1.92
CA PRO A 66 15.52 6.18 -2.82
C PRO A 66 15.31 5.70 -4.27
N PRO A 67 14.68 6.50 -5.15
CA PRO A 67 14.41 6.09 -6.52
C PRO A 67 15.64 5.72 -7.32
N ASN A 68 16.80 6.29 -6.98
CA ASN A 68 18.07 6.04 -7.67
C ASN A 68 18.92 4.95 -7.00
N ALA A 69 18.39 4.27 -5.99
CA ALA A 69 19.13 3.20 -5.32
C ALA A 69 19.28 2.00 -6.23
N VAL A 70 20.46 1.41 -6.23
CA VAL A 70 20.75 0.17 -6.92
C VAL A 70 20.53 -0.97 -5.93
N LEU A 71 19.61 -1.85 -6.27
CA LEU A 71 19.25 -2.98 -5.42
C LEU A 71 19.72 -4.30 -6.00
#